data_145c2c178ef4bb1638a1ddbec6128a3d
#
_entry.id   145c2c178ef4bb1638a1ddbec6128a3d
#
_cell.length_a   1.000
_cell.length_b   1.000
_cell.length_c   1.000
_cell.angle_alpha   90.00
_cell.angle_beta   90.00
_cell.angle_gamma   90.00
#
_symmetry.space_group_name_H-M   'P 1'
#
loop_
_entity.id
_entity.type
_entity.pdbx_description
1 polymer ?
#
loop_
_entity_poly.entity_id
_entity_poly.type
_entity_poly.pdbx_seq_one_letter_code
_entity_poly.pdbx_strand_id
1 'polypeptide(L)'
;MPNETAAAIEIQIANQSAEKNRMLCVMKNLFEPCQAGQLQLATRIVMAPLTRNRAPHALANALMAEYYAQRANPATGAGLIITEATAISHQGQGYSDVPGIWSAEQVKAWQPVTAAVHAQGGKIVMQLWHVGRISHASLQPNNQAPVAPSAIVAKSKTVLIENSVPRFEPTSMPRALELTEIPGIVADYRQAAKNAILAGFDGIEVHAANGYLVDQFLRADSNHRQDAYGGSIENRTRFLKEVMTAVTQEIGGGRCGIRISPVTPANDASDASPQKLFEHVAAFLGPLNLAYVHTIEGSTGAARDYQQGETSFDYAALKTAYQQAGGQGAWMLNNGYDSELAKGALNQGADLIAFGKAFIANPDLASRLRQNGPYNTPERATFYGGGEKGYTDYPSLSIS
;
A
#
# COMPACT_ATOMS: atom_id res chain seq x y z
N MET A 1 37.77 -53.81 -8.90
CA MET A 1 37.54 -52.51 -8.32
C MET A 1 37.67 -51.38 -9.38
N PRO A 2 36.67 -51.18 -10.21
CA PRO A 2 36.59 -49.94 -11.01
C PRO A 2 35.25 -49.22 -10.97
N ASN A 3 34.40 -49.43 -9.96
CA ASN A 3 33.05 -48.85 -9.95
C ASN A 3 32.81 -47.66 -8.95
N GLU A 4 33.75 -47.37 -8.06
CA GLU A 4 33.58 -46.27 -7.09
C GLU A 4 33.95 -44.90 -7.69
N THR A 5 34.84 -44.87 -8.69
CA THR A 5 35.22 -43.61 -9.36
C THR A 5 34.17 -43.07 -10.33
N ALA A 6 33.40 -43.93 -10.97
CA ALA A 6 32.35 -43.50 -11.91
C ALA A 6 31.14 -42.86 -11.14
N ALA A 7 30.71 -43.49 -10.04
CA ALA A 7 29.63 -42.96 -9.21
C ALA A 7 30.00 -41.62 -8.56
N ALA A 8 31.26 -41.44 -8.13
CA ALA A 8 31.73 -40.17 -7.56
C ALA A 8 31.75 -39.03 -8.62
N ILE A 9 32.11 -39.36 -9.86
CA ILE A 9 32.11 -38.39 -10.98
C ILE A 9 30.68 -38.00 -11.38
N GLU A 10 29.72 -38.96 -11.39
CA GLU A 10 28.32 -38.66 -11.68
C GLU A 10 27.68 -37.79 -10.60
N ILE A 11 27.97 -38.02 -9.32
CA ILE A 11 27.52 -37.17 -8.22
C ILE A 11 28.13 -35.77 -8.31
N GLN A 12 29.38 -35.66 -8.70
CA GLN A 12 30.05 -34.37 -8.85
C GLN A 12 29.50 -33.55 -10.04
N ILE A 13 29.17 -34.21 -11.15
CA ILE A 13 28.53 -33.61 -12.33
C ILE A 13 27.07 -33.21 -11.98
N ALA A 14 26.33 -34.04 -11.25
CA ALA A 14 25.00 -33.71 -10.81
C ALA A 14 24.97 -32.51 -9.82
N ASN A 15 25.94 -32.45 -8.90
CA ASN A 15 26.09 -31.31 -7.99
C ASN A 15 26.52 -30.03 -8.72
N GLN A 16 27.43 -30.10 -9.67
CA GLN A 16 27.83 -28.96 -10.52
C GLN A 16 26.69 -28.50 -11.44
N SER A 17 25.89 -29.43 -11.95
CA SER A 17 24.66 -29.11 -12.70
C SER A 17 23.57 -28.48 -11.82
N ALA A 18 23.42 -28.98 -10.60
CA ALA A 18 22.49 -28.40 -9.60
C ALA A 18 22.97 -27.02 -9.10
N GLU A 19 24.28 -26.82 -8.92
CA GLU A 19 24.86 -25.50 -8.64
C GLU A 19 24.76 -24.55 -9.83
N LYS A 20 25.00 -25.02 -11.05
CA LYS A 20 24.80 -24.23 -12.27
C LYS A 20 23.33 -23.86 -12.49
N ASN A 21 22.40 -24.75 -12.18
CA ASN A 21 20.97 -24.46 -12.18
C ASN A 21 20.54 -23.55 -11.03
N ARG A 22 21.21 -23.57 -9.86
CA ARG A 22 21.07 -22.56 -8.81
C ARG A 22 21.66 -21.21 -9.20
N MET A 23 22.73 -21.16 -9.99
CA MET A 23 23.34 -19.91 -10.49
C MET A 23 22.60 -19.31 -11.69
N LEU A 24 21.72 -20.04 -12.37
CA LEU A 24 20.74 -19.52 -13.33
C LEU A 24 19.43 -19.08 -12.61
N CYS A 25 19.52 -18.58 -11.38
CA CYS A 25 18.49 -17.73 -10.85
C CYS A 25 18.48 -16.48 -11.74
N VAL A 26 17.57 -16.43 -12.70
CA VAL A 26 17.37 -15.26 -13.58
C VAL A 26 17.26 -14.05 -12.67
N MET A 27 18.28 -13.19 -12.69
CA MET A 27 18.30 -12.00 -11.83
C MET A 27 17.10 -11.13 -12.20
N LYS A 28 16.16 -10.99 -11.28
CA LYS A 28 14.97 -10.19 -11.52
C LYS A 28 15.37 -8.74 -11.83
N ASN A 29 14.73 -8.17 -12.85
CA ASN A 29 14.97 -6.80 -13.28
C ASN A 29 13.70 -5.96 -13.07
N LEU A 30 13.82 -4.70 -12.66
CA LEU A 30 12.71 -3.76 -12.49
C LEU A 30 11.83 -3.63 -13.74
N PHE A 31 12.42 -3.77 -14.92
CA PHE A 31 11.79 -3.51 -16.21
C PHE A 31 11.21 -4.76 -16.89
N GLU A 32 11.21 -5.89 -16.20
CA GLU A 32 10.66 -7.14 -16.70
C GLU A 32 9.22 -7.33 -16.24
N PRO A 33 8.39 -8.04 -17.03
CA PRO A 33 7.03 -8.39 -16.63
C PRO A 33 7.00 -9.19 -15.33
N CYS A 34 5.89 -9.04 -14.60
CA CYS A 34 5.63 -9.76 -13.36
C CYS A 34 4.14 -10.09 -13.25
N GLN A 35 3.85 -11.29 -12.75
CA GLN A 35 2.49 -11.69 -12.37
C GLN A 35 2.30 -11.41 -10.87
N ALA A 36 1.24 -10.66 -10.52
CA ALA A 36 0.80 -10.42 -9.15
C ALA A 36 -0.67 -10.84 -9.01
N GLY A 37 -0.92 -12.05 -8.53
CA GLY A 37 -2.26 -12.66 -8.52
C GLY A 37 -2.86 -12.70 -9.92
N GLN A 38 -3.97 -11.99 -10.16
CA GLN A 38 -4.59 -11.85 -11.48
C GLN A 38 -4.06 -10.65 -12.29
N LEU A 39 -3.19 -9.84 -11.71
CA LEU A 39 -2.63 -8.65 -12.36
C LEU A 39 -1.40 -9.04 -13.18
N GLN A 40 -1.47 -8.87 -14.50
CA GLN A 40 -0.33 -8.99 -15.40
C GLN A 40 0.33 -7.62 -15.52
N LEU A 41 1.52 -7.48 -14.98
CA LEU A 41 2.25 -6.21 -14.92
C LEU A 41 3.39 -6.24 -15.96
N ALA A 42 3.52 -5.17 -16.73
CA ALA A 42 4.56 -5.06 -17.74
C ALA A 42 5.96 -4.76 -17.13
N THR A 43 6.00 -4.25 -15.91
CA THR A 43 7.24 -4.01 -15.15
C THR A 43 7.01 -4.25 -13.66
N ARG A 44 8.10 -4.34 -12.89
CA ARG A 44 8.09 -4.50 -11.42
C ARG A 44 8.06 -3.16 -10.69
N ILE A 45 7.93 -2.04 -11.42
CA ILE A 45 7.89 -0.69 -10.88
C ILE A 45 6.45 -0.34 -10.50
N VAL A 46 6.22 -0.01 -9.24
CA VAL A 46 4.90 0.35 -8.72
C VAL A 46 4.92 1.81 -8.26
N MET A 47 3.90 2.57 -8.64
CA MET A 47 3.63 3.86 -8.01
C MET A 47 2.91 3.60 -6.68
N ALA A 48 3.59 3.89 -5.57
CA ALA A 48 3.01 3.78 -4.23
C ALA A 48 1.87 4.78 -4.03
N PRO A 49 0.91 4.50 -3.13
CA PRO A 49 -0.19 5.41 -2.84
C PRO A 49 0.32 6.73 -2.23
N LEU A 50 -0.15 7.84 -2.77
CA LEU A 50 0.25 9.20 -2.40
C LEU A 50 -0.98 10.09 -2.30
N THR A 51 -1.39 10.46 -1.10
CA THR A 51 -2.50 11.41 -0.87
C THR A 51 -2.09 12.81 -1.33
N ARG A 52 -2.87 13.41 -2.23
CA ARG A 52 -2.57 14.70 -2.86
C ARG A 52 -3.63 15.78 -2.58
N ASN A 53 -4.75 15.43 -1.96
CA ASN A 53 -5.83 16.36 -1.56
C ASN A 53 -6.32 17.25 -2.72
N ARG A 54 -6.74 16.64 -3.83
CA ARG A 54 -7.26 17.32 -5.05
C ARG A 54 -8.61 16.79 -5.51
N ALA A 55 -9.36 16.12 -4.59
CA ALA A 55 -10.68 15.57 -4.85
C ALA A 55 -11.76 16.32 -4.04
N PRO A 56 -12.09 17.60 -4.39
CA PRO A 56 -13.11 18.35 -3.66
C PRO A 56 -14.43 17.56 -3.66
N HIS A 57 -15.16 17.66 -2.55
CA HIS A 57 -16.40 16.88 -2.32
C HIS A 57 -16.20 15.35 -2.37
N ALA A 58 -14.99 14.87 -2.15
CA ALA A 58 -14.58 13.46 -2.26
C ALA A 58 -14.82 12.85 -3.66
N LEU A 59 -14.83 13.66 -4.72
CA LEU A 59 -15.03 13.24 -6.10
C LEU A 59 -13.71 13.28 -6.89
N ALA A 60 -13.38 12.18 -7.56
CA ALA A 60 -12.31 12.18 -8.55
C ALA A 60 -12.68 13.10 -9.72
N ASN A 61 -11.67 13.66 -10.39
CA ASN A 61 -11.88 14.69 -11.41
C ASN A 61 -10.88 14.57 -12.58
N ALA A 62 -11.04 15.43 -13.58
CA ALA A 62 -10.20 15.41 -14.79
C ALA A 62 -8.71 15.64 -14.50
N LEU A 63 -8.37 16.48 -13.52
CA LEU A 63 -6.99 16.71 -13.12
C LEU A 63 -6.33 15.43 -12.55
N MET A 64 -7.09 14.65 -11.78
CA MET A 64 -6.64 13.35 -11.29
C MET A 64 -6.48 12.34 -12.43
N ALA A 65 -7.38 12.35 -13.43
CA ALA A 65 -7.26 11.49 -14.60
C ALA A 65 -5.97 11.77 -15.37
N GLU A 66 -5.65 13.04 -15.59
CA GLU A 66 -4.39 13.47 -16.21
C GLU A 66 -3.16 13.02 -15.39
N TYR A 67 -3.18 13.27 -14.08
CA TYR A 67 -2.09 12.91 -13.16
C TYR A 67 -1.74 11.42 -13.21
N TYR A 68 -2.75 10.54 -13.14
CA TYR A 68 -2.53 9.11 -13.20
C TYR A 68 -2.15 8.65 -14.61
N ALA A 69 -2.75 9.20 -15.66
CA ALA A 69 -2.41 8.87 -17.05
C ALA A 69 -0.96 9.18 -17.40
N GLN A 70 -0.41 10.32 -16.93
CA GLN A 70 0.99 10.69 -17.14
C GLN A 70 1.97 9.65 -16.61
N ARG A 71 1.57 8.87 -15.57
CA ARG A 71 2.40 7.88 -14.87
C ARG A 71 2.12 6.43 -15.30
N ALA A 72 1.15 6.23 -16.18
CA ALA A 72 0.56 4.93 -16.47
C ALA A 72 1.24 4.15 -17.59
N ASN A 73 2.04 4.82 -18.45
CA ASN A 73 2.73 4.11 -19.53
C ASN A 73 3.85 3.25 -18.94
N PRO A 74 3.77 1.90 -19.02
CA PRO A 74 4.76 1.03 -18.37
C PRO A 74 6.16 1.09 -18.99
N ALA A 75 6.30 1.63 -20.20
CA ALA A 75 7.61 1.85 -20.80
C ALA A 75 8.37 3.02 -20.15
N THR A 76 7.66 4.03 -19.65
CA THR A 76 8.24 5.27 -19.10
C THR A 76 7.89 5.49 -17.63
N GLY A 77 6.72 5.03 -17.17
CA GLY A 77 6.15 5.22 -15.85
C GLY A 77 6.05 3.92 -15.03
N ALA A 78 4.89 3.65 -14.46
CA ALA A 78 4.64 2.51 -13.58
C ALA A 78 4.01 1.33 -14.31
N GLY A 79 4.40 0.11 -13.94
CA GLY A 79 3.69 -1.12 -14.33
C GLY A 79 2.38 -1.31 -13.55
N LEU A 80 2.33 -0.78 -12.33
CA LEU A 80 1.13 -0.73 -11.48
C LEU A 80 1.05 0.62 -10.78
N ILE A 81 -0.12 1.23 -10.81
CA ILE A 81 -0.44 2.41 -10.01
C ILE A 81 -1.34 1.99 -8.84
N ILE A 82 -0.96 2.36 -7.61
CA ILE A 82 -1.86 2.32 -6.46
C ILE A 82 -2.33 3.76 -6.24
N THR A 83 -3.65 3.98 -6.24
CA THR A 83 -4.19 5.33 -6.06
C THR A 83 -3.81 5.93 -4.72
N GLU A 84 -3.95 7.23 -4.58
CA GLU A 84 -4.06 7.86 -3.27
C GLU A 84 -5.14 7.17 -2.44
N ALA A 85 -4.96 7.21 -1.11
CA ALA A 85 -5.89 6.61 -0.18
C ALA A 85 -7.30 7.17 -0.38
N THR A 86 -8.27 6.27 -0.58
CA THR A 86 -9.65 6.56 -0.97
C THR A 86 -10.58 6.10 0.13
N ALA A 87 -11.37 7.02 0.68
CA ALA A 87 -12.26 6.73 1.82
C ALA A 87 -13.38 5.77 1.43
N ILE A 88 -13.62 4.76 2.27
CA ILE A 88 -14.68 3.75 2.08
C ILE A 88 -16.06 4.24 2.54
N SER A 89 -16.10 5.29 3.35
CA SER A 89 -17.31 5.90 3.88
C SER A 89 -17.01 7.36 4.28
N HIS A 90 -18.06 8.17 4.51
CA HIS A 90 -17.87 9.53 5.04
C HIS A 90 -17.15 9.51 6.39
N GLN A 91 -17.48 8.54 7.27
CA GLN A 91 -16.81 8.36 8.56
C GLN A 91 -15.33 8.00 8.40
N GLY A 92 -14.95 7.38 7.28
CA GLY A 92 -13.57 7.01 6.96
C GLY A 92 -12.67 8.18 6.56
N GLN A 93 -13.18 9.39 6.39
CA GLN A 93 -12.40 10.57 5.98
C GLN A 93 -11.61 11.19 7.15
N GLY A 94 -10.40 11.65 6.87
CA GLY A 94 -9.55 12.31 7.87
C GLY A 94 -8.74 13.49 7.34
N TYR A 95 -8.85 13.78 6.07
CA TYR A 95 -8.17 14.90 5.41
C TYR A 95 -9.13 15.55 4.42
N SER A 96 -9.06 16.88 4.25
CA SER A 96 -9.83 17.57 3.24
C SER A 96 -9.46 17.10 1.82
N ASP A 97 -10.44 17.13 0.94
CA ASP A 97 -10.28 16.88 -0.50
C ASP A 97 -9.58 15.53 -0.84
N VAL A 98 -9.81 14.50 -0.01
CA VAL A 98 -9.47 13.12 -0.36
C VAL A 98 -10.65 12.47 -1.08
N PRO A 99 -10.39 11.61 -2.07
CA PRO A 99 -11.47 10.95 -2.80
C PRO A 99 -12.18 9.89 -1.96
N GLY A 100 -13.40 9.56 -2.38
CA GLY A 100 -14.21 8.48 -1.81
C GLY A 100 -14.65 7.46 -2.83
N ILE A 101 -15.24 6.33 -2.35
CA ILE A 101 -15.76 5.25 -3.20
C ILE A 101 -17.04 4.60 -2.64
N TRP A 102 -17.77 5.28 -1.76
CA TRP A 102 -18.99 4.74 -1.14
C TRP A 102 -20.28 5.04 -1.89
N SER A 103 -20.28 5.98 -2.86
CA SER A 103 -21.47 6.39 -3.60
C SER A 103 -21.39 6.07 -5.10
N ALA A 104 -22.55 5.96 -5.75
CA ALA A 104 -22.64 5.77 -7.19
C ALA A 104 -22.02 6.96 -7.98
N GLU A 105 -22.12 8.18 -7.45
CA GLU A 105 -21.50 9.37 -8.03
C GLU A 105 -19.98 9.26 -8.03
N GLN A 106 -19.40 8.79 -6.92
CA GLN A 106 -17.95 8.57 -6.81
C GLN A 106 -17.48 7.46 -7.76
N VAL A 107 -18.24 6.35 -7.87
CA VAL A 107 -17.95 5.31 -8.87
C VAL A 107 -17.89 5.90 -10.27
N LYS A 108 -18.88 6.71 -10.66
CA LYS A 108 -18.91 7.38 -11.98
C LYS A 108 -17.76 8.36 -12.15
N ALA A 109 -17.39 9.09 -11.10
CA ALA A 109 -16.29 10.07 -11.13
C ALA A 109 -14.92 9.41 -11.33
N TRP A 110 -14.71 8.18 -10.85
CA TRP A 110 -13.48 7.44 -11.04
C TRP A 110 -13.34 6.78 -12.42
N GLN A 111 -14.43 6.51 -13.15
CA GLN A 111 -14.37 5.84 -14.47
C GLN A 111 -13.47 6.56 -15.49
N PRO A 112 -13.47 7.90 -15.63
CA PRO A 112 -12.52 8.59 -16.49
C PRO A 112 -11.06 8.39 -16.10
N VAL A 113 -10.77 8.27 -14.80
CA VAL A 113 -9.41 8.04 -14.29
C VAL A 113 -8.90 6.65 -14.71
N THR A 114 -9.69 5.61 -14.46
CA THR A 114 -9.32 4.23 -14.84
C THR A 114 -9.18 4.08 -16.34
N ALA A 115 -10.11 4.67 -17.12
CA ALA A 115 -10.06 4.67 -18.58
C ALA A 115 -8.78 5.37 -19.11
N ALA A 116 -8.39 6.51 -18.53
CA ALA A 116 -7.19 7.25 -18.93
C ALA A 116 -5.90 6.44 -18.65
N VAL A 117 -5.83 5.74 -17.51
CA VAL A 117 -4.71 4.85 -17.18
C VAL A 117 -4.64 3.67 -18.14
N HIS A 118 -5.75 2.99 -18.39
CA HIS A 118 -5.81 1.86 -19.31
C HIS A 118 -5.47 2.24 -20.75
N ALA A 119 -5.85 3.45 -21.19
CA ALA A 119 -5.47 3.97 -22.50
C ALA A 119 -3.94 4.13 -22.69
N GLN A 120 -3.19 4.29 -21.60
CA GLN A 120 -1.73 4.29 -21.60
C GLN A 120 -1.11 2.89 -21.48
N GLY A 121 -1.91 1.83 -21.38
CA GLY A 121 -1.46 0.45 -21.17
C GLY A 121 -1.10 0.11 -19.72
N GLY A 122 -1.37 1.01 -18.77
CA GLY A 122 -1.09 0.82 -17.34
C GLY A 122 -2.15 0.00 -16.61
N LYS A 123 -1.81 -0.43 -15.40
CA LYS A 123 -2.70 -1.07 -14.43
C LYS A 123 -2.88 -0.18 -13.22
N ILE A 124 -4.11 -0.15 -12.67
CA ILE A 124 -4.45 0.70 -11.53
C ILE A 124 -5.31 -0.05 -10.51
N VAL A 125 -4.91 0.01 -9.23
CA VAL A 125 -5.68 -0.50 -8.10
C VAL A 125 -6.02 0.63 -7.14
N MET A 126 -7.17 0.53 -6.47
CA MET A 126 -7.62 1.55 -5.52
C MET A 126 -7.15 1.20 -4.11
N GLN A 127 -6.49 2.13 -3.40
CA GLN A 127 -6.22 1.95 -1.98
C GLN A 127 -7.46 2.30 -1.15
N LEU A 128 -8.08 1.31 -0.50
CA LEU A 128 -9.23 1.45 0.38
C LEU A 128 -8.80 1.89 1.77
N TRP A 129 -9.42 2.93 2.30
CA TRP A 129 -8.96 3.62 3.48
C TRP A 129 -10.07 4.00 4.45
N HIS A 130 -9.84 3.79 5.72
CA HIS A 130 -10.55 4.39 6.85
C HIS A 130 -9.53 4.90 7.86
N VAL A 131 -9.52 6.20 8.11
CA VAL A 131 -8.47 6.83 8.91
C VAL A 131 -8.53 6.51 10.41
N GLY A 132 -9.68 6.07 10.91
CA GLY A 132 -9.88 5.89 12.35
C GLY A 132 -9.73 7.21 13.11
N ARG A 133 -8.87 7.21 14.13
CA ARG A 133 -8.59 8.38 14.99
C ARG A 133 -7.80 9.51 14.30
N ILE A 134 -7.31 9.29 13.09
CA ILE A 134 -6.52 10.31 12.37
C ILE A 134 -7.47 11.20 11.56
N SER A 135 -8.32 11.94 12.27
CA SER A 135 -9.32 12.82 11.70
C SER A 135 -9.58 14.04 12.57
N HIS A 136 -10.36 14.96 12.04
CA HIS A 136 -10.88 16.12 12.75
C HIS A 136 -12.41 16.10 12.72
N ALA A 137 -13.06 16.55 13.79
CA ALA A 137 -14.53 16.53 13.90
C ALA A 137 -15.22 17.23 12.72
N SER A 138 -14.64 18.33 12.20
CA SER A 138 -15.19 19.03 11.04
C SER A 138 -15.26 18.23 9.74
N LEU A 139 -14.52 17.11 9.64
CA LEU A 139 -14.54 16.20 8.50
C LEU A 139 -15.48 15.02 8.70
N GLN A 140 -16.08 14.91 9.90
CA GLN A 140 -16.95 13.80 10.24
C GLN A 140 -18.43 14.16 10.04
N PRO A 141 -19.30 13.17 9.76
CA PRO A 141 -20.73 13.40 9.70
C PRO A 141 -21.23 14.12 10.95
N ASN A 142 -22.00 15.20 10.75
CA ASN A 142 -22.58 16.02 11.83
C ASN A 142 -21.55 16.55 12.85
N ASN A 143 -20.30 16.77 12.46
CA ASN A 143 -19.18 17.17 13.31
C ASN A 143 -18.98 16.25 14.54
N GLN A 144 -19.29 14.98 14.41
CA GLN A 144 -19.09 13.99 15.49
C GLN A 144 -17.62 13.67 15.72
N ALA A 145 -17.33 13.01 16.84
CA ALA A 145 -15.99 12.50 17.10
C ALA A 145 -15.59 11.43 16.08
N PRO A 146 -14.32 11.40 15.60
CA PRO A 146 -13.81 10.27 14.84
C PRO A 146 -13.94 8.97 15.64
N VAL A 147 -13.89 7.83 14.96
CA VAL A 147 -13.96 6.52 15.60
C VAL A 147 -12.61 5.84 15.66
N ALA A 148 -12.40 4.99 16.66
CA ALA A 148 -11.19 4.21 16.85
C ALA A 148 -11.49 2.92 17.62
N PRO A 149 -10.55 1.96 17.72
CA PRO A 149 -10.73 0.82 18.64
C PRO A 149 -10.93 1.27 20.09
N SER A 150 -10.25 2.34 20.52
CA SER A 150 -10.33 2.93 21.85
C SER A 150 -10.29 4.45 21.78
N ALA A 151 -10.87 5.13 22.79
CA ALA A 151 -10.92 6.60 22.87
C ALA A 151 -9.55 7.19 23.27
N ILE A 152 -8.55 7.02 22.40
CA ILE A 152 -7.16 7.46 22.61
C ILE A 152 -6.79 8.41 21.46
N VAL A 153 -6.54 9.69 21.77
CA VAL A 153 -6.12 10.67 20.77
C VAL A 153 -4.71 10.35 20.26
N ALA A 154 -4.51 10.46 18.96
CA ALA A 154 -3.18 10.30 18.37
C ALA A 154 -2.37 11.60 18.50
N LYS A 155 -1.09 11.50 18.81
CA LYS A 155 -0.13 12.62 18.72
C LYS A 155 0.22 12.86 17.24
N SER A 156 -0.78 13.26 16.46
CA SER A 156 -0.71 13.45 15.02
C SER A 156 -1.51 14.66 14.56
N LYS A 157 -1.43 14.96 13.28
CA LYS A 157 -2.13 16.05 12.62
C LYS A 157 -2.89 15.54 11.40
N THR A 158 -4.01 16.19 11.12
CA THR A 158 -4.74 16.06 9.87
C THR A 158 -4.54 17.29 8.98
N VAL A 159 -4.95 17.21 7.72
CA VAL A 159 -4.88 18.32 6.77
C VAL A 159 -6.30 18.84 6.53
N LEU A 160 -6.55 20.09 6.93
CA LEU A 160 -7.73 20.83 6.55
C LEU A 160 -7.38 21.83 5.44
N ILE A 161 -8.24 21.98 4.44
CA ILE A 161 -8.06 22.95 3.36
C ILE A 161 -9.13 24.03 3.51
N GLU A 162 -8.69 25.26 3.77
CA GLU A 162 -9.56 26.44 3.83
C GLU A 162 -9.08 27.45 2.79
N ASN A 163 -9.98 27.93 1.95
CA ASN A 163 -9.66 28.88 0.85
C ASN A 163 -8.47 28.40 -0.02
N SER A 164 -8.46 27.11 -0.32
CA SER A 164 -7.38 26.44 -1.10
C SER A 164 -6.01 26.41 -0.40
N VAL A 165 -5.94 26.73 0.88
CA VAL A 165 -4.71 26.70 1.68
C VAL A 165 -4.73 25.50 2.65
N PRO A 166 -3.79 24.55 2.55
CA PRO A 166 -3.70 23.45 3.48
C PRO A 166 -3.18 23.91 4.86
N ARG A 167 -3.87 23.47 5.92
CA ARG A 167 -3.47 23.67 7.32
C ARG A 167 -3.34 22.32 8.01
N PHE A 168 -2.33 22.19 8.87
CA PHE A 168 -2.10 21.00 9.67
C PHE A 168 -2.68 21.20 11.08
N GLU A 169 -3.82 20.59 11.34
CA GLU A 169 -4.53 20.69 12.63
C GLU A 169 -4.34 19.40 13.47
N PRO A 170 -4.29 19.51 14.80
CA PRO A 170 -4.31 18.33 15.66
C PRO A 170 -5.53 17.45 15.38
N THR A 171 -5.39 16.14 15.52
CA THR A 171 -6.53 15.21 15.44
C THR A 171 -7.50 15.44 16.60
N SER A 172 -8.80 15.31 16.34
CA SER A 172 -9.82 15.38 17.38
C SER A 172 -9.81 14.13 18.28
N MET A 173 -10.27 14.26 19.53
CA MET A 173 -10.50 13.13 20.43
C MET A 173 -11.45 12.13 19.78
N PRO A 174 -11.05 10.88 19.56
CA PRO A 174 -11.93 9.87 19.00
C PRO A 174 -12.86 9.28 20.09
N ARG A 175 -13.96 8.67 19.64
CA ARG A 175 -14.72 7.74 20.49
C ARG A 175 -14.34 6.29 20.17
N ALA A 176 -14.49 5.41 21.14
CA ALA A 176 -14.37 3.97 20.87
C ALA A 176 -15.57 3.50 20.02
N LEU A 177 -15.30 2.61 19.07
CA LEU A 177 -16.35 1.90 18.34
C LEU A 177 -17.11 0.97 19.27
N GLU A 178 -18.43 1.00 19.19
CA GLU A 178 -19.28 -0.02 19.80
C GLU A 178 -19.10 -1.35 19.07
N LEU A 179 -19.24 -2.46 19.78
CA LEU A 179 -19.07 -3.80 19.19
C LEU A 179 -20.00 -4.03 17.98
N THR A 180 -21.21 -3.47 18.04
CA THR A 180 -22.25 -3.54 17.00
C THR A 180 -21.95 -2.71 15.77
N GLU A 181 -21.04 -1.74 15.81
CA GLU A 181 -20.66 -0.90 14.67
C GLU A 181 -19.60 -1.57 13.77
N ILE A 182 -18.74 -2.43 14.35
CA ILE A 182 -17.60 -3.02 13.64
C ILE A 182 -18.04 -3.79 12.39
N PRO A 183 -19.08 -4.65 12.40
CA PRO A 183 -19.55 -5.32 11.20
C PRO A 183 -20.00 -4.37 10.09
N GLY A 184 -20.50 -3.18 10.42
CA GLY A 184 -20.86 -2.14 9.47
C GLY A 184 -19.65 -1.63 8.70
N ILE A 185 -18.52 -1.38 9.39
CA ILE A 185 -17.28 -0.93 8.75
C ILE A 185 -16.69 -2.04 7.85
N VAL A 186 -16.77 -3.30 8.27
CA VAL A 186 -16.37 -4.43 7.42
C VAL A 186 -17.22 -4.49 6.14
N ALA A 187 -18.54 -4.24 6.26
CA ALA A 187 -19.43 -4.15 5.11
C ALA A 187 -19.10 -2.96 4.20
N ASP A 188 -18.66 -1.82 4.75
CA ASP A 188 -18.20 -0.66 3.98
C ASP A 188 -16.96 -0.99 3.16
N TYR A 189 -15.96 -1.71 3.72
CA TYR A 189 -14.80 -2.20 2.97
C TYR A 189 -15.22 -3.11 1.81
N ARG A 190 -16.13 -4.06 2.06
CA ARG A 190 -16.65 -4.96 1.02
C ARG A 190 -17.35 -4.19 -0.09
N GLN A 191 -18.23 -3.23 0.26
CA GLN A 191 -18.94 -2.42 -0.71
C GLN A 191 -17.97 -1.52 -1.50
N ALA A 192 -16.97 -0.94 -0.85
CA ALA A 192 -15.93 -0.14 -1.49
C ALA A 192 -15.11 -0.98 -2.49
N ALA A 193 -14.76 -2.21 -2.17
CA ALA A 193 -14.08 -3.13 -3.09
C ALA A 193 -14.95 -3.40 -4.35
N LYS A 194 -16.24 -3.69 -4.17
CA LYS A 194 -17.20 -3.85 -5.27
C LYS A 194 -17.29 -2.59 -6.13
N ASN A 195 -17.42 -1.42 -5.49
CA ASN A 195 -17.52 -0.13 -6.19
C ASN A 195 -16.23 0.19 -6.97
N ALA A 196 -15.05 -0.15 -6.45
CA ALA A 196 -13.78 0.01 -7.17
C ALA A 196 -13.77 -0.80 -8.47
N ILE A 197 -14.25 -2.05 -8.45
CA ILE A 197 -14.37 -2.86 -9.69
C ILE A 197 -15.38 -2.24 -10.66
N LEU A 198 -16.51 -1.74 -10.18
CA LEU A 198 -17.51 -1.05 -11.01
C LEU A 198 -16.96 0.26 -11.62
N ALA A 199 -16.03 0.91 -10.93
CA ALA A 199 -15.32 2.09 -11.43
C ALA A 199 -14.20 1.77 -12.44
N GLY A 200 -13.95 0.48 -12.75
CA GLY A 200 -12.99 0.03 -13.74
C GLY A 200 -11.59 -0.26 -13.19
N PHE A 201 -11.38 -0.29 -11.87
CA PHE A 201 -10.09 -0.66 -11.30
C PHE A 201 -9.75 -2.13 -11.54
N ASP A 202 -8.46 -2.45 -11.73
CA ASP A 202 -7.97 -3.81 -11.89
C ASP A 202 -8.03 -4.61 -10.58
N GLY A 203 -8.06 -3.93 -9.42
CA GLY A 203 -8.13 -4.51 -8.09
C GLY A 203 -8.14 -3.45 -6.99
N ILE A 204 -7.88 -3.87 -5.76
CA ILE A 204 -7.79 -2.97 -4.58
C ILE A 204 -6.56 -3.26 -3.73
N GLU A 205 -6.18 -2.29 -2.91
CA GLU A 205 -5.25 -2.48 -1.78
C GLU A 205 -5.93 -2.06 -0.48
N VAL A 206 -5.99 -2.93 0.52
CA VAL A 206 -6.45 -2.55 1.87
C VAL A 206 -5.32 -1.82 2.58
N HIS A 207 -5.60 -0.61 3.06
CA HIS A 207 -4.64 0.17 3.85
C HIS A 207 -4.64 -0.28 5.30
N ALA A 208 -3.70 -1.17 5.67
CA ALA A 208 -3.51 -1.70 7.02
C ALA A 208 -2.16 -1.23 7.63
N ALA A 209 -1.79 0.03 7.37
CA ALA A 209 -0.49 0.59 7.70
C ALA A 209 -0.62 1.99 8.30
N ASN A 210 0.51 2.55 8.74
CA ASN A 210 0.68 3.97 9.09
C ASN A 210 -0.26 4.49 10.18
N GLY A 211 -0.73 3.66 11.09
CA GLY A 211 -1.55 4.07 12.22
C GLY A 211 -3.00 4.46 11.85
N TYR A 212 -3.53 4.00 10.70
CA TYR A 212 -4.94 4.15 10.36
C TYR A 212 -5.81 3.02 10.94
N LEU A 213 -7.11 3.01 10.72
CA LEU A 213 -8.06 2.21 11.49
C LEU A 213 -7.67 0.74 11.62
N VAL A 214 -7.32 0.08 10.52
CA VAL A 214 -6.92 -1.35 10.56
C VAL A 214 -5.66 -1.53 11.41
N ASP A 215 -4.65 -0.68 11.22
CA ASP A 215 -3.41 -0.70 12.01
C ASP A 215 -3.66 -0.32 13.48
N GLN A 216 -4.62 0.60 13.76
CA GLN A 216 -5.03 0.94 15.12
C GLN A 216 -5.61 -0.25 15.89
N PHE A 217 -6.36 -1.13 15.22
CA PHE A 217 -6.84 -2.37 15.85
C PHE A 217 -5.71 -3.35 16.15
N LEU A 218 -4.70 -3.41 15.27
CA LEU A 218 -3.56 -4.32 15.43
C LEU A 218 -2.68 -3.97 16.63
N ARG A 219 -2.44 -2.66 16.87
CA ARG A 219 -1.46 -2.17 17.83
C ARG A 219 -1.99 -2.14 19.25
N ALA A 220 -1.22 -2.70 20.20
CA ALA A 220 -1.58 -2.67 21.62
C ALA A 220 -1.74 -1.25 22.18
N ASP A 221 -0.91 -0.29 21.72
CA ASP A 221 -0.91 1.07 22.25
C ASP A 221 -2.11 1.93 21.81
N SER A 222 -2.78 1.54 20.73
CA SER A 222 -4.01 2.20 20.25
C SER A 222 -5.28 1.38 20.46
N ASN A 223 -5.17 0.13 20.89
CA ASN A 223 -6.29 -0.78 21.12
C ASN A 223 -6.29 -1.35 22.54
N HIS A 224 -7.01 -0.68 23.44
CA HIS A 224 -7.19 -1.09 24.83
C HIS A 224 -8.53 -1.81 25.08
N ARG A 225 -9.16 -2.36 24.03
CA ARG A 225 -10.42 -3.11 24.14
C ARG A 225 -10.25 -4.35 24.99
N GLN A 226 -11.34 -4.70 25.70
CA GLN A 226 -11.41 -5.91 26.54
C GLN A 226 -12.36 -6.98 25.97
N ASP A 227 -12.86 -6.74 24.75
CA ASP A 227 -13.76 -7.66 24.03
C ASP A 227 -13.01 -8.50 22.98
N ALA A 228 -13.75 -9.13 22.08
CA ALA A 228 -13.21 -9.99 21.04
C ALA A 228 -12.26 -9.31 20.03
N TYR A 229 -12.12 -7.98 20.07
CA TYR A 229 -11.24 -7.21 19.17
C TYR A 229 -10.04 -6.58 19.89
N GLY A 230 -9.78 -6.91 21.17
CA GLY A 230 -8.67 -6.37 21.95
C GLY A 230 -7.94 -7.39 22.81
N GLY A 231 -6.86 -6.97 23.46
CA GLY A 231 -6.02 -7.81 24.31
C GLY A 231 -5.02 -8.67 23.52
N SER A 232 -5.32 -9.95 23.29
CA SER A 232 -4.39 -10.87 22.61
C SER A 232 -4.14 -10.48 21.13
N ILE A 233 -3.04 -10.98 20.55
CA ILE A 233 -2.73 -10.77 19.12
C ILE A 233 -3.87 -11.30 18.24
N GLU A 234 -4.45 -12.46 18.58
CA GLU A 234 -5.58 -13.07 17.87
C GLU A 234 -6.80 -12.15 17.82
N ASN A 235 -7.13 -11.52 18.94
CA ASN A 235 -8.26 -10.61 19.05
C ASN A 235 -7.98 -9.29 18.31
N ARG A 236 -6.79 -8.69 18.50
CA ARG A 236 -6.41 -7.45 17.83
C ARG A 236 -6.33 -7.60 16.31
N THR A 237 -6.03 -8.78 15.80
CA THR A 237 -6.00 -9.08 14.35
C THR A 237 -7.39 -9.44 13.79
N ARG A 238 -8.41 -9.63 14.60
CA ARG A 238 -9.77 -10.02 14.17
C ARG A 238 -10.37 -9.06 13.15
N PHE A 239 -10.30 -7.75 13.39
CA PHE A 239 -10.84 -6.75 12.46
C PHE A 239 -10.17 -6.83 11.09
N LEU A 240 -8.84 -6.92 11.02
CA LEU A 240 -8.12 -7.12 9.76
C LEU A 240 -8.57 -8.42 9.07
N LYS A 241 -8.71 -9.51 9.82
CA LYS A 241 -9.15 -10.81 9.27
C LYS A 241 -10.53 -10.71 8.63
N GLU A 242 -11.48 -10.06 9.29
CA GLU A 242 -12.84 -9.87 8.79
C GLU A 242 -12.85 -8.98 7.55
N VAL A 243 -12.12 -7.86 7.53
CA VAL A 243 -11.98 -6.98 6.37
C VAL A 243 -11.40 -7.74 5.18
N MET A 244 -10.24 -8.38 5.36
CA MET A 244 -9.57 -9.10 4.27
C MET A 244 -10.42 -10.25 3.73
N THR A 245 -11.10 -10.98 4.61
CA THR A 245 -12.03 -12.04 4.20
C THR A 245 -13.18 -11.47 3.38
N ALA A 246 -13.80 -10.37 3.83
CA ALA A 246 -14.93 -9.75 3.15
C ALA A 246 -14.55 -9.24 1.73
N VAL A 247 -13.40 -8.55 1.59
CA VAL A 247 -12.98 -8.02 0.29
C VAL A 247 -12.52 -9.13 -0.66
N THR A 248 -11.81 -10.16 -0.17
CA THR A 248 -11.38 -11.28 -1.01
C THR A 248 -12.53 -12.17 -1.46
N GLN A 249 -13.56 -12.32 -0.63
CA GLN A 249 -14.82 -13.00 -1.03
C GLN A 249 -15.61 -12.22 -2.08
N GLU A 250 -15.58 -10.88 -2.02
CA GLU A 250 -16.33 -10.02 -2.94
C GLU A 250 -15.72 -9.97 -4.35
N ILE A 251 -14.38 -9.80 -4.46
CA ILE A 251 -13.72 -9.53 -5.75
C ILE A 251 -12.67 -10.57 -6.17
N GLY A 252 -12.42 -11.59 -5.31
CA GLY A 252 -11.35 -12.58 -5.48
C GLY A 252 -9.99 -12.12 -4.94
N GLY A 253 -9.28 -13.00 -4.21
CA GLY A 253 -7.99 -12.69 -3.60
C GLY A 253 -6.94 -12.20 -4.60
N GLY A 254 -6.90 -12.78 -5.81
CA GLY A 254 -5.95 -12.40 -6.87
C GLY A 254 -6.09 -10.96 -7.39
N ARG A 255 -7.10 -10.20 -6.96
CA ARG A 255 -7.31 -8.77 -7.23
C ARG A 255 -7.15 -7.90 -5.97
N CYS A 256 -6.82 -8.52 -4.84
CA CYS A 256 -6.66 -7.83 -3.55
C CYS A 256 -5.20 -7.77 -3.14
N GLY A 257 -4.69 -6.58 -2.85
CA GLY A 257 -3.46 -6.33 -2.14
C GLY A 257 -3.72 -5.88 -0.70
N ILE A 258 -2.70 -5.91 0.12
CA ILE A 258 -2.71 -5.31 1.46
C ILE A 258 -1.41 -4.55 1.71
N ARG A 259 -1.49 -3.37 2.32
CA ARG A 259 -0.32 -2.60 2.73
C ARG A 259 -0.17 -2.63 4.24
N ILE A 260 1.02 -3.00 4.72
CA ILE A 260 1.40 -3.09 6.13
C ILE A 260 2.69 -2.29 6.40
N SER A 261 2.86 -1.83 7.65
CA SER A 261 4.04 -1.07 8.08
C SER A 261 4.48 -1.49 9.48
N PRO A 262 5.23 -2.58 9.61
CA PRO A 262 5.46 -3.24 10.90
C PRO A 262 6.04 -2.36 12.01
N VAL A 263 6.95 -1.44 11.70
CA VAL A 263 7.68 -0.65 12.70
C VAL A 263 7.52 0.86 12.54
N THR A 264 6.71 1.33 11.58
CA THR A 264 6.55 2.78 11.40
C THR A 264 5.99 3.47 12.65
N PRO A 265 6.55 4.61 13.07
CA PRO A 265 5.97 5.43 14.14
C PRO A 265 4.91 6.42 13.61
N ALA A 266 4.55 6.34 12.34
CA ALA A 266 3.61 7.26 11.71
C ALA A 266 2.26 7.24 12.46
N ASN A 267 1.70 8.44 12.69
CA ASN A 267 0.42 8.62 13.39
C ASN A 267 0.36 7.99 14.79
N ASP A 268 1.49 8.04 15.49
CA ASP A 268 1.60 7.52 16.86
C ASP A 268 1.31 6.00 16.94
N ALA A 269 1.72 5.26 15.89
CA ALA A 269 1.60 3.82 15.85
C ALA A 269 2.77 3.15 16.55
N SER A 270 2.49 2.28 17.52
CA SER A 270 3.50 1.48 18.23
C SER A 270 2.94 0.16 18.74
N ASP A 271 3.81 -0.81 18.93
CA ASP A 271 3.49 -2.12 19.54
C ASP A 271 4.75 -2.68 20.22
N ALA A 272 4.61 -3.26 21.40
CA ALA A 272 5.74 -3.84 22.14
C ALA A 272 6.32 -5.11 21.49
N SER A 273 5.60 -5.76 20.59
CA SER A 273 5.99 -7.04 19.96
C SER A 273 5.65 -7.05 18.47
N PRO A 274 6.19 -6.10 17.66
CA PRO A 274 5.81 -5.96 16.27
C PRO A 274 6.13 -7.22 15.44
N GLN A 275 7.23 -7.91 15.71
CA GLN A 275 7.62 -9.13 15.00
C GLN A 275 6.53 -10.22 15.12
N LYS A 276 6.16 -10.57 16.34
CA LYS A 276 5.13 -11.60 16.61
C LYS A 276 3.78 -11.22 16.03
N LEU A 277 3.40 -9.95 16.16
CA LEU A 277 2.15 -9.42 15.62
C LEU A 277 2.09 -9.59 14.11
N PHE A 278 3.11 -9.11 13.39
CA PHE A 278 3.07 -9.11 11.94
C PHE A 278 3.35 -10.48 11.32
N GLU A 279 4.09 -11.37 11.96
CA GLU A 279 4.18 -12.79 11.58
C GLU A 279 2.81 -13.47 11.70
N HIS A 280 2.03 -13.20 12.77
CA HIS A 280 0.67 -13.70 12.89
C HIS A 280 -0.26 -13.16 11.78
N VAL A 281 -0.14 -11.86 11.45
CA VAL A 281 -0.85 -11.25 10.31
C VAL A 281 -0.45 -11.93 9.00
N ALA A 282 0.84 -12.10 8.74
CA ALA A 282 1.37 -12.71 7.53
C ALA A 282 0.89 -14.17 7.35
N ALA A 283 0.89 -14.94 8.43
CA ALA A 283 0.37 -16.31 8.42
C ALA A 283 -1.13 -16.38 8.07
N PHE A 284 -1.93 -15.43 8.56
CA PHE A 284 -3.35 -15.33 8.17
C PHE A 284 -3.53 -14.97 6.70
N LEU A 285 -2.70 -14.08 6.16
CA LEU A 285 -2.80 -13.63 4.78
C LEU A 285 -2.44 -14.72 3.76
N GLY A 286 -1.62 -15.72 4.14
CA GLY A 286 -1.13 -16.77 3.26
C GLY A 286 -2.21 -17.47 2.44
N PRO A 287 -3.27 -18.04 3.03
CA PRO A 287 -4.29 -18.79 2.31
C PRO A 287 -5.27 -17.93 1.50
N LEU A 288 -5.20 -16.61 1.55
CA LEU A 288 -6.16 -15.71 0.87
C LEU A 288 -5.88 -15.54 -0.63
N ASN A 289 -4.80 -16.13 -1.17
CA ASN A 289 -4.41 -16.02 -2.60
C ASN A 289 -4.35 -14.56 -3.09
N LEU A 290 -3.74 -13.68 -2.29
CA LEU A 290 -3.66 -12.25 -2.58
C LEU A 290 -2.86 -11.96 -3.85
N ALA A 291 -3.15 -10.83 -4.51
CA ALA A 291 -2.33 -10.29 -5.58
C ALA A 291 -0.92 -9.96 -5.06
N TYR A 292 -0.84 -9.27 -3.93
CA TYR A 292 0.44 -8.90 -3.32
C TYR A 292 0.31 -8.55 -1.83
N VAL A 293 1.44 -8.62 -1.13
CA VAL A 293 1.64 -8.02 0.19
C VAL A 293 2.63 -6.87 0.03
N HIS A 294 2.21 -5.65 0.37
CA HIS A 294 2.98 -4.41 0.25
C HIS A 294 3.52 -4.01 1.62
N THR A 295 4.81 -4.22 1.82
CA THR A 295 5.49 -3.95 3.09
C THR A 295 6.27 -2.65 3.04
N ILE A 296 5.99 -1.75 3.98
CA ILE A 296 6.82 -0.57 4.22
C ILE A 296 7.92 -0.94 5.20
N GLU A 297 9.17 -0.75 4.81
CA GLU A 297 10.34 -0.97 5.66
C GLU A 297 10.66 0.30 6.47
N GLY A 298 10.92 0.14 7.75
CA GLY A 298 11.30 1.24 8.64
C GLY A 298 10.23 2.31 8.83
N SER A 299 10.65 3.57 8.92
CA SER A 299 9.79 4.73 9.13
C SER A 299 9.27 5.28 7.80
N THR A 300 7.97 5.29 7.59
CA THR A 300 7.33 5.73 6.34
C THR A 300 7.78 7.14 5.93
N GLY A 301 8.36 7.25 4.73
CA GLY A 301 8.86 8.51 4.18
C GLY A 301 10.12 9.07 4.85
N ALA A 302 10.74 8.31 5.75
CA ALA A 302 11.96 8.65 6.47
C ALA A 302 12.97 7.47 6.43
N ALA A 303 13.69 7.20 7.51
CA ALA A 303 14.73 6.18 7.56
C ALA A 303 14.16 4.76 7.36
N ARG A 304 14.68 4.04 6.37
CA ARG A 304 14.29 2.66 6.05
C ARG A 304 14.82 1.66 7.07
N ASP A 305 15.92 1.97 7.72
CA ASP A 305 16.55 1.20 8.80
C ASP A 305 16.00 1.55 10.19
N TYR A 306 14.96 2.39 10.27
CA TYR A 306 14.29 2.70 11.53
C TYR A 306 13.77 1.42 12.19
N GLN A 307 13.99 1.34 13.50
CA GLN A 307 13.57 0.23 14.34
C GLN A 307 12.71 0.73 15.49
N GLN A 308 11.76 -0.08 15.91
CA GLN A 308 10.98 0.17 17.11
C GLN A 308 11.51 -0.69 18.26
N GLY A 309 12.14 -0.04 19.23
CA GLY A 309 12.84 -0.71 20.34
C GLY A 309 14.29 -1.14 20.01
N GLU A 310 14.83 -2.08 20.80
CA GLU A 310 16.23 -2.50 20.71
C GLU A 310 16.50 -3.60 19.67
N THR A 311 15.44 -4.31 19.25
CA THR A 311 15.56 -5.44 18.31
C THR A 311 15.18 -5.04 16.91
N SER A 312 16.03 -5.36 15.93
CA SER A 312 15.73 -5.18 14.52
C SER A 312 14.55 -6.03 14.09
N PHE A 313 13.64 -5.45 13.31
CA PHE A 313 12.55 -6.20 12.68
C PHE A 313 13.09 -7.06 11.53
N ASP A 314 12.77 -8.35 11.55
CA ASP A 314 13.16 -9.31 10.52
C ASP A 314 12.09 -9.41 9.42
N TYR A 315 12.29 -8.68 8.33
CA TYR A 315 11.40 -8.70 7.15
C TYR A 315 11.48 -10.03 6.37
N ALA A 316 12.60 -10.76 6.47
CA ALA A 316 12.73 -12.06 5.83
C ALA A 316 11.90 -13.12 6.57
N ALA A 317 11.91 -13.10 7.92
CA ALA A 317 11.03 -13.93 8.74
C ALA A 317 9.55 -13.63 8.48
N LEU A 318 9.18 -12.33 8.33
CA LEU A 318 7.82 -11.94 7.96
C LEU A 318 7.37 -12.57 6.65
N LYS A 319 8.19 -12.46 5.60
CA LYS A 319 7.93 -13.08 4.30
C LYS A 319 7.84 -14.60 4.40
N THR A 320 8.73 -15.21 5.17
CA THR A 320 8.76 -16.65 5.40
C THR A 320 7.46 -17.12 6.06
N ALA A 321 6.95 -16.41 7.07
CA ALA A 321 5.68 -16.73 7.72
C ALA A 321 4.50 -16.70 6.72
N TYR A 322 4.46 -15.71 5.82
CA TYR A 322 3.47 -15.63 4.74
C TYR A 322 3.55 -16.85 3.81
N GLN A 323 4.75 -17.19 3.34
CA GLN A 323 4.99 -18.30 2.40
C GLN A 323 4.70 -19.67 3.02
N GLN A 324 5.11 -19.90 4.29
CA GLN A 324 4.84 -21.14 5.01
C GLN A 324 3.34 -21.38 5.24
N ALA A 325 2.55 -20.30 5.31
CA ALA A 325 1.10 -20.37 5.38
C ALA A 325 0.42 -20.55 4.00
N GLY A 326 1.18 -20.77 2.93
CA GLY A 326 0.68 -21.01 1.58
C GLY A 326 0.58 -19.75 0.72
N GLY A 327 1.10 -18.60 1.17
CA GLY A 327 1.08 -17.35 0.44
C GLY A 327 1.92 -17.37 -0.84
N GLN A 328 1.30 -17.06 -1.98
CA GLN A 328 1.93 -17.03 -3.31
C GLN A 328 1.86 -15.66 -3.99
N GLY A 329 1.18 -14.68 -3.37
CA GLY A 329 1.11 -13.31 -3.89
C GLY A 329 2.48 -12.63 -3.94
N ALA A 330 2.61 -11.66 -4.83
CA ALA A 330 3.85 -10.93 -5.01
C ALA A 330 4.27 -10.19 -3.72
N TRP A 331 5.57 -10.25 -3.40
CA TRP A 331 6.12 -9.51 -2.26
C TRP A 331 6.63 -8.15 -2.72
N MET A 332 5.91 -7.10 -2.31
CA MET A 332 6.20 -5.72 -2.68
C MET A 332 6.87 -4.98 -1.53
N LEU A 333 8.00 -4.35 -1.80
CA LEU A 333 8.75 -3.52 -0.84
C LEU A 333 8.64 -2.04 -1.17
N ASN A 334 8.60 -1.23 -0.12
CA ASN A 334 8.47 0.22 -0.20
C ASN A 334 9.30 0.92 0.88
N ASN A 335 9.72 2.11 0.63
CA ASN A 335 10.37 3.13 1.42
C ASN A 335 11.84 3.38 1.03
N GLY A 336 12.08 4.54 0.42
CA GLY A 336 13.43 5.06 0.17
C GLY A 336 14.26 4.27 -0.85
N TYR A 337 13.60 3.56 -1.78
CA TYR A 337 14.28 2.84 -2.86
C TYR A 337 14.79 3.79 -3.96
N ASP A 338 16.02 3.56 -4.39
CA ASP A 338 16.61 4.01 -5.63
C ASP A 338 16.84 2.81 -6.57
N SER A 339 17.52 3.01 -7.70
CA SER A 339 17.76 1.95 -8.71
C SER A 339 18.60 0.79 -8.14
N GLU A 340 19.67 1.09 -7.40
CA GLU A 340 20.60 0.08 -6.89
C GLU A 340 19.98 -0.71 -5.71
N LEU A 341 19.32 -0.02 -4.78
CA LEU A 341 18.60 -0.67 -3.69
C LEU A 341 17.47 -1.56 -4.20
N ALA A 342 16.74 -1.10 -5.22
CA ALA A 342 15.68 -1.87 -5.86
C ALA A 342 16.21 -3.16 -6.51
N LYS A 343 17.32 -3.07 -7.22
CA LYS A 343 18.00 -4.23 -7.82
C LYS A 343 18.47 -5.22 -6.74
N GLY A 344 19.06 -4.72 -5.65
CA GLY A 344 19.44 -5.54 -4.50
C GLY A 344 18.25 -6.28 -3.89
N ALA A 345 17.13 -5.57 -3.64
CA ALA A 345 15.91 -6.14 -3.07
C ALA A 345 15.28 -7.22 -3.96
N LEU A 346 15.24 -7.01 -5.28
CA LEU A 346 14.75 -8.01 -6.23
C LEU A 346 15.60 -9.29 -6.19
N ASN A 347 16.92 -9.17 -6.11
CA ASN A 347 17.83 -10.30 -5.98
C ASN A 347 17.67 -11.03 -4.63
N GLN A 348 17.22 -10.33 -3.58
CA GLN A 348 16.89 -10.88 -2.26
C GLN A 348 15.46 -11.41 -2.17
N GLY A 349 14.75 -11.44 -3.29
CA GLY A 349 13.46 -12.12 -3.38
C GLY A 349 12.24 -11.22 -3.36
N ALA A 350 12.37 -9.89 -3.38
CA ALA A 350 11.24 -9.03 -3.70
C ALA A 350 10.70 -9.34 -5.11
N ASP A 351 9.43 -9.08 -5.33
CA ASP A 351 8.80 -9.25 -6.63
C ASP A 351 8.46 -7.91 -7.28
N LEU A 352 8.12 -6.92 -6.46
CA LEU A 352 7.73 -5.58 -6.86
C LEU A 352 8.40 -4.55 -5.96
N ILE A 353 8.73 -3.38 -6.52
CA ILE A 353 9.27 -2.24 -5.77
C ILE A 353 8.36 -1.03 -5.97
N ALA A 354 7.85 -0.50 -4.85
CA ALA A 354 6.97 0.65 -4.85
C ALA A 354 7.74 1.94 -4.55
N PHE A 355 7.62 2.90 -5.45
CA PHE A 355 8.24 4.23 -5.35
C PHE A 355 7.17 5.28 -5.04
N GLY A 356 7.32 5.99 -3.93
CA GLY A 356 6.39 7.06 -3.53
C GLY A 356 6.89 8.42 -4.00
N LYS A 357 7.72 9.08 -3.18
CA LYS A 357 8.18 10.46 -3.38
C LYS A 357 8.77 10.73 -4.77
N ALA A 358 9.46 9.73 -5.34
CA ALA A 358 10.05 9.85 -6.67
C ALA A 358 8.99 10.06 -7.75
N PHE A 359 7.82 9.38 -7.67
CA PHE A 359 6.72 9.56 -8.63
C PHE A 359 5.99 10.91 -8.51
N ILE A 360 6.13 11.63 -7.39
CA ILE A 360 5.52 12.98 -7.29
C ILE A 360 6.00 13.88 -8.42
N ALA A 361 7.32 13.95 -8.61
CA ALA A 361 7.95 14.86 -9.54
C ALA A 361 8.42 14.23 -10.86
N ASN A 362 8.33 12.92 -10.99
CA ASN A 362 8.83 12.21 -12.17
C ASN A 362 7.72 11.30 -12.74
N PRO A 363 6.86 11.82 -13.62
CA PRO A 363 5.81 11.01 -14.27
C PRO A 363 6.41 9.86 -15.09
N ASP A 364 7.61 10.03 -15.62
CA ASP A 364 8.40 9.10 -16.41
C ASP A 364 9.50 8.39 -15.62
N LEU A 365 9.22 8.05 -14.36
CA LEU A 365 10.21 7.51 -13.42
C LEU A 365 10.94 6.26 -13.95
N ALA A 366 10.27 5.36 -14.68
CA ALA A 366 10.94 4.18 -15.22
C ALA A 366 12.04 4.54 -16.24
N SER A 367 11.81 5.56 -17.07
CA SER A 367 12.85 6.06 -17.98
C SER A 367 14.04 6.63 -17.21
N ARG A 368 13.78 7.38 -16.14
CA ARG A 368 14.83 7.96 -15.30
C ARG A 368 15.61 6.91 -14.52
N LEU A 369 14.94 5.86 -14.03
CA LEU A 369 15.60 4.74 -13.37
C LEU A 369 16.52 3.96 -14.33
N ARG A 370 16.13 3.80 -15.63
CA ARG A 370 17.00 3.16 -16.65
C ARG A 370 18.29 3.95 -16.92
N GLN A 371 18.20 5.28 -16.85
CA GLN A 371 19.29 6.19 -17.21
C GLN A 371 20.05 6.72 -15.97
N ASN A 372 19.66 6.31 -14.74
CA ASN A 372 20.16 6.87 -13.49
C ASN A 372 19.97 8.39 -13.35
N GLY A 373 18.82 8.90 -13.79
CA GLY A 373 18.47 10.33 -13.76
C GLY A 373 18.49 10.99 -15.14
N PRO A 374 18.46 12.35 -15.23
CA PRO A 374 18.26 13.25 -14.08
C PRO A 374 16.87 13.16 -13.46
N TYR A 375 16.74 13.39 -12.15
CA TYR A 375 15.46 13.40 -11.44
C TYR A 375 14.98 14.83 -11.17
N ASN A 376 13.69 15.08 -11.36
CA ASN A 376 13.06 16.32 -10.93
C ASN A 376 12.96 16.33 -9.39
N THR A 377 13.12 17.52 -8.81
CA THR A 377 12.96 17.72 -7.36
C THR A 377 11.51 18.03 -7.04
N PRO A 378 10.84 17.26 -6.14
CA PRO A 378 9.48 17.55 -5.77
C PRO A 378 9.38 18.81 -4.90
N GLU A 379 8.45 19.70 -5.23
CA GLU A 379 8.18 20.93 -4.48
C GLU A 379 7.24 20.63 -3.30
N ARG A 380 7.78 20.61 -2.07
CA ARG A 380 7.03 20.20 -0.88
C ARG A 380 5.77 21.04 -0.61
N ALA A 381 5.79 22.33 -0.96
CA ALA A 381 4.65 23.23 -0.77
C ALA A 381 3.42 22.82 -1.61
N THR A 382 3.61 22.03 -2.67
CA THR A 382 2.54 21.57 -3.57
C THR A 382 2.07 20.14 -3.31
N PHE A 383 2.54 19.49 -2.24
CA PHE A 383 2.19 18.09 -1.96
C PHE A 383 0.70 17.90 -1.70
N TYR A 384 0.08 18.83 -1.00
CA TYR A 384 -1.32 18.77 -0.59
C TYR A 384 -2.13 19.94 -1.12
N GLY A 385 -3.28 19.66 -1.74
CA GLY A 385 -4.16 20.68 -2.30
C GLY A 385 -3.59 21.38 -3.55
N GLY A 386 -4.24 22.46 -3.97
CA GLY A 386 -3.88 23.22 -5.16
C GLY A 386 -4.40 22.63 -6.48
N GLY A 387 -3.91 23.16 -7.60
CA GLY A 387 -4.26 22.74 -8.95
C GLY A 387 -3.16 21.92 -9.64
N GLU A 388 -2.84 22.31 -10.87
CA GLU A 388 -1.85 21.64 -11.74
C GLU A 388 -0.42 21.75 -11.21
N LYS A 389 -0.08 22.89 -10.58
CA LYS A 389 1.28 23.15 -10.09
C LYS A 389 1.75 22.10 -9.10
N GLY A 390 2.90 21.47 -9.38
CA GLY A 390 3.48 20.40 -8.57
C GLY A 390 2.65 19.10 -8.58
N TYR A 391 1.78 18.94 -9.58
CA TYR A 391 0.93 17.78 -9.77
C TYR A 391 1.03 17.21 -11.18
N THR A 392 0.62 17.99 -12.22
CA THR A 392 0.66 17.55 -13.62
C THR A 392 1.70 18.32 -14.45
N ASP A 393 2.35 19.35 -13.91
CA ASP A 393 3.27 20.26 -14.60
C ASP A 393 4.76 19.84 -14.56
N TYR A 394 5.10 18.73 -13.90
CA TYR A 394 6.48 18.24 -13.90
C TYR A 394 6.90 17.72 -15.28
N PRO A 395 8.07 18.16 -15.79
CA PRO A 395 8.52 17.78 -17.13
C PRO A 395 8.97 16.32 -17.17
N SER A 396 8.60 15.65 -18.25
CA SER A 396 9.21 14.37 -18.65
C SER A 396 10.56 14.61 -19.33
N LEU A 397 11.39 13.56 -19.41
CA LEU A 397 12.61 13.59 -20.21
C LEU A 397 12.24 13.83 -21.67
N SER A 398 13.01 14.69 -22.33
CA SER A 398 12.89 14.85 -23.78
C SER A 398 13.27 13.53 -24.45
N ILE A 399 12.41 13.00 -25.30
CA ILE A 399 12.74 11.87 -26.16
C ILE A 399 13.71 12.40 -27.22
N SER A 400 14.99 12.12 -27.05
CA SER A 400 16.02 12.42 -28.05
C SER A 400 16.02 11.36 -29.16
#